data_1886e05c99783f85eef802c5f97681ac
#
_entry.id   1886e05c99783f85eef802c5f97681ac
#
_cell.length_a   1.000
_cell.length_b   1.000
_cell.length_c   1.000
_cell.angle_alpha   90.00
_cell.angle_beta   90.00
_cell.angle_gamma   90.00
#
_symmetry.space_group_name_H-M   'P 1'
#
loop_
_entity.id
_entity.type
_entity.pdbx_description
1 polymer ?
#
loop_
_entity_poly.entity_id
_entity_poly.type
_entity_poly.pdbx_seq_one_letter_code
_entity_poly.pdbx_strand_id
1 'polypeptide(L)'
;MFMEVILTDYINLVEKLDADLEVLGKFLFENRGNSALESAYIRTFFSTVEGFLFAFRQEALAHENFEELFDLAEQAKLKEVKFDRIRQTLTKKPQFLGFKETLKFSCKSIAKARGVNPKSLGFQGVEWDNFLAANNIRDQITHPKTLDDLQIGNDKLEIVIRAKVWLKNEVLQQLVK
;
A
#
# COMPACT_ATOMS: atom_id res chain seq x y z
N MET A 1 -21.34 -15.72 -4.29
CA MET A 1 -21.19 -15.71 -5.77
C MET A 1 -20.71 -14.34 -6.29
N PHE A 2 -21.45 -13.21 -6.12
CA PHE A 2 -20.97 -11.89 -6.62
C PHE A 2 -19.73 -11.38 -5.86
N MET A 3 -19.66 -11.56 -4.55
CA MET A 3 -18.54 -11.16 -3.69
C MET A 3 -17.27 -12.00 -3.90
N GLU A 4 -17.41 -13.30 -4.13
CA GLU A 4 -16.28 -14.19 -4.42
C GLU A 4 -15.61 -13.85 -5.75
N VAL A 5 -16.37 -13.47 -6.77
CA VAL A 5 -15.84 -13.04 -8.08
C VAL A 5 -15.04 -11.76 -7.92
N ILE A 6 -15.54 -10.78 -7.18
CA ILE A 6 -14.84 -9.50 -6.94
C ILE A 6 -13.52 -9.72 -6.18
N LEU A 7 -13.50 -10.58 -5.17
CA LEU A 7 -12.29 -10.87 -4.41
C LEU A 7 -11.24 -11.59 -5.26
N THR A 8 -11.68 -12.51 -6.12
CA THR A 8 -10.80 -13.23 -7.06
C THR A 8 -10.14 -12.28 -8.05
N ASP A 9 -10.88 -11.29 -8.59
CA ASP A 9 -10.32 -10.30 -9.51
C ASP A 9 -9.24 -9.43 -8.86
N TYR A 10 -9.41 -9.08 -7.57
CA TYR A 10 -8.39 -8.31 -6.83
C TYR A 10 -7.15 -9.15 -6.51
N ILE A 11 -7.29 -10.43 -6.20
CA ILE A 11 -6.17 -11.34 -6.00
C ILE A 11 -5.38 -11.45 -7.31
N ASN A 12 -6.04 -11.70 -8.43
CA ASN A 12 -5.42 -11.79 -9.75
C ASN A 12 -4.68 -10.50 -10.14
N LEU A 13 -5.26 -9.32 -9.82
CA LEU A 13 -4.60 -8.03 -10.05
C LEU A 13 -3.30 -7.93 -9.27
N VAL A 14 -3.34 -8.27 -7.98
CA VAL A 14 -2.17 -8.19 -7.10
C VAL A 14 -1.09 -9.17 -7.53
N GLU A 15 -1.44 -10.40 -7.86
CA GLU A 15 -0.51 -11.41 -8.38
C GLU A 15 0.16 -10.96 -9.67
N LYS A 16 -0.60 -10.33 -10.58
CA LYS A 16 -0.05 -9.77 -11.81
C LYS A 16 0.94 -8.65 -11.55
N LEU A 17 0.61 -7.72 -10.65
CA LEU A 17 1.49 -6.61 -10.29
C LEU A 17 2.79 -7.10 -9.59
N ASP A 18 2.69 -8.11 -8.72
CA ASP A 18 3.86 -8.71 -8.07
C ASP A 18 4.75 -9.45 -9.09
N ALA A 19 4.14 -10.18 -10.04
CA ALA A 19 4.87 -10.85 -11.12
C ALA A 19 5.61 -9.84 -12.02
N ASP A 20 4.98 -8.71 -12.37
CA ASP A 20 5.62 -7.66 -13.16
C ASP A 20 6.78 -7.01 -12.40
N LEU A 21 6.63 -6.82 -11.09
CA LEU A 21 7.69 -6.30 -10.21
C LEU A 21 8.89 -7.27 -10.14
N GLU A 22 8.64 -8.58 -10.07
CA GLU A 22 9.72 -9.59 -10.07
C GLU A 22 10.47 -9.62 -11.42
N VAL A 23 9.76 -9.50 -12.55
CA VAL A 23 10.39 -9.41 -13.88
C VAL A 23 11.27 -8.16 -13.97
N LEU A 24 10.74 -7.00 -13.58
CA LEU A 24 11.52 -5.75 -13.55
C LEU A 24 12.72 -5.84 -12.63
N GLY A 25 12.58 -6.51 -11.48
CA GLY A 25 13.69 -6.71 -10.53
C GLY A 25 14.84 -7.51 -11.13
N LYS A 26 14.55 -8.54 -11.93
CA LYS A 26 15.56 -9.32 -12.66
C LYS A 26 16.30 -8.46 -13.70
N PHE A 27 15.56 -7.73 -14.52
CA PHE A 27 16.15 -6.81 -15.52
C PHE A 27 16.98 -5.73 -14.86
N LEU A 28 16.53 -5.17 -13.74
CA LEU A 28 17.27 -4.18 -12.98
C LEU A 28 18.60 -4.72 -12.45
N PHE A 29 18.60 -5.97 -11.95
CA PHE A 29 19.80 -6.61 -11.44
C PHE A 29 20.87 -6.76 -12.54
N GLU A 30 20.45 -7.10 -13.76
CA GLU A 30 21.34 -7.27 -14.92
C GLU A 30 21.80 -5.93 -15.51
N ASN A 31 21.05 -4.85 -15.30
CA ASN A 31 21.26 -3.54 -15.91
C ASN A 31 21.33 -2.42 -14.86
N ARG A 32 22.12 -2.63 -13.80
CA ARG A 32 22.31 -1.63 -12.74
C ARG A 32 22.88 -0.33 -13.28
N GLY A 33 22.40 0.80 -12.72
CA GLY A 33 22.77 2.14 -13.16
C GLY A 33 21.94 2.65 -14.36
N ASN A 34 20.96 1.88 -14.84
CA ASN A 34 19.99 2.37 -15.80
C ASN A 34 18.84 3.09 -15.08
N SER A 35 18.90 4.42 -15.03
CA SER A 35 17.92 5.24 -14.28
C SER A 35 16.47 5.06 -14.75
N ALA A 36 16.26 4.73 -16.02
CA ALA A 36 14.92 4.46 -16.54
C ALA A 36 14.33 3.16 -15.97
N LEU A 37 15.14 2.09 -15.88
CA LEU A 37 14.74 0.82 -15.26
C LEU A 37 14.55 0.97 -13.75
N GLU A 38 15.44 1.70 -13.08
CA GLU A 38 15.33 2.02 -11.66
C GLU A 38 14.01 2.76 -11.36
N SER A 39 13.70 3.79 -12.15
CA SER A 39 12.44 4.54 -12.04
C SER A 39 11.23 3.66 -12.31
N ALA A 40 11.27 2.79 -13.32
CA ALA A 40 10.20 1.86 -13.64
C ALA A 40 9.96 0.89 -12.48
N TYR A 41 11.04 0.30 -11.92
CA TYR A 41 10.96 -0.60 -10.77
C TYR A 41 10.30 0.06 -9.56
N ILE A 42 10.74 1.27 -9.21
CA ILE A 42 10.20 2.00 -8.05
C ILE A 42 8.72 2.31 -8.25
N ARG A 43 8.32 2.81 -9.42
CA ARG A 43 6.90 3.09 -9.72
C ARG A 43 6.07 1.82 -9.66
N THR A 44 6.54 0.71 -10.24
CA THR A 44 5.83 -0.56 -10.21
C THR A 44 5.71 -1.10 -8.79
N PHE A 45 6.75 -1.01 -7.95
CA PHE A 45 6.66 -1.38 -6.54
C PHE A 45 5.55 -0.62 -5.82
N PHE A 46 5.48 0.70 -5.96
CA PHE A 46 4.43 1.47 -5.30
C PHE A 46 3.04 1.24 -5.90
N SER A 47 2.93 0.99 -7.21
CA SER A 47 1.67 0.57 -7.82
C SER A 47 1.19 -0.78 -7.27
N THR A 48 2.12 -1.72 -7.04
CA THR A 48 1.81 -3.01 -6.38
C THR A 48 1.32 -2.78 -4.95
N VAL A 49 1.98 -1.89 -4.19
CA VAL A 49 1.52 -1.52 -2.84
C VAL A 49 0.10 -0.93 -2.88
N GLU A 50 -0.16 0.02 -3.77
CA GLU A 50 -1.48 0.63 -3.93
C GLU A 50 -2.55 -0.40 -4.30
N GLY A 51 -2.22 -1.38 -5.16
CA GLY A 51 -3.08 -2.51 -5.49
C GLY A 51 -3.43 -3.37 -4.27
N PHE A 52 -2.44 -3.71 -3.41
CA PHE A 52 -2.68 -4.40 -2.14
C PHE A 52 -3.60 -3.59 -1.22
N LEU A 53 -3.36 -2.30 -1.06
CA LEU A 53 -4.16 -1.46 -0.18
C LEU A 53 -5.61 -1.35 -0.66
N PHE A 54 -5.81 -1.31 -1.97
CA PHE A 54 -7.14 -1.33 -2.56
C PHE A 54 -7.84 -2.68 -2.28
N ALA A 55 -7.16 -3.82 -2.51
CA ALA A 55 -7.71 -5.14 -2.24
C ALA A 55 -8.08 -5.31 -0.76
N PHE A 56 -7.21 -4.91 0.16
CA PHE A 56 -7.48 -4.95 1.61
C PHE A 56 -8.69 -4.12 2.01
N ARG A 57 -8.84 -2.95 1.41
CA ARG A 57 -10.02 -2.11 1.65
C ARG A 57 -11.30 -2.78 1.16
N GLN A 58 -11.29 -3.38 -0.03
CA GLN A 58 -12.46 -4.08 -0.56
C GLN A 58 -12.83 -5.30 0.30
N GLU A 59 -11.84 -6.06 0.74
CA GLU A 59 -12.08 -7.19 1.65
C GLU A 59 -12.68 -6.72 2.98
N ALA A 60 -12.13 -5.64 3.58
CA ALA A 60 -12.69 -5.07 4.80
C ALA A 60 -14.13 -4.57 4.63
N LEU A 61 -14.44 -3.94 3.48
CA LEU A 61 -15.81 -3.49 3.16
C LEU A 61 -16.79 -4.64 2.95
N ALA A 62 -16.31 -5.79 2.47
CA ALA A 62 -17.09 -6.98 2.20
C ALA A 62 -17.26 -7.89 3.42
N HIS A 63 -16.65 -7.55 4.57
CA HIS A 63 -16.71 -8.40 5.77
C HIS A 63 -18.15 -8.50 6.30
N GLU A 64 -18.59 -9.72 6.64
CA GLU A 64 -19.98 -10.00 7.07
C GLU A 64 -20.42 -9.17 8.30
N ASN A 65 -19.50 -8.96 9.25
CA ASN A 65 -19.73 -8.17 10.46
C ASN A 65 -19.16 -6.74 10.34
N PHE A 66 -19.17 -6.14 9.14
CA PHE A 66 -18.54 -4.86 8.87
C PHE A 66 -18.98 -3.75 9.82
N GLU A 67 -20.28 -3.62 10.10
CA GLU A 67 -20.83 -2.56 10.93
C GLU A 67 -20.52 -2.72 12.42
N GLU A 68 -20.34 -3.98 12.89
CA GLU A 68 -19.96 -4.27 14.26
C GLU A 68 -18.44 -4.13 14.46
N LEU A 69 -17.69 -4.48 13.42
CA LEU A 69 -16.23 -4.51 13.46
C LEU A 69 -15.62 -3.11 13.35
N PHE A 70 -16.21 -2.22 12.55
CA PHE A 70 -15.69 -0.88 12.28
C PHE A 70 -16.59 0.21 12.83
N ASP A 71 -16.04 1.15 13.60
CA ASP A 71 -16.79 2.33 14.02
C ASP A 71 -17.12 3.25 12.84
N LEU A 72 -18.03 4.23 13.04
CA LEU A 72 -18.48 5.12 11.96
C LEU A 72 -17.33 5.92 11.33
N ALA A 73 -16.28 6.26 12.08
CA ALA A 73 -15.14 7.00 11.54
C ALA A 73 -14.25 6.08 10.70
N GLU A 74 -14.07 4.83 11.09
CA GLU A 74 -13.38 3.79 10.31
C GLU A 74 -14.18 3.46 9.03
N GLN A 75 -15.50 3.28 9.15
CA GLN A 75 -16.40 3.06 8.00
C GLN A 75 -16.33 4.21 6.99
N ALA A 76 -16.28 5.46 7.47
CA ALA A 76 -16.13 6.62 6.61
C ALA A 76 -14.83 6.57 5.80
N LYS A 77 -13.72 6.22 6.45
CA LYS A 77 -12.42 6.09 5.80
C LYS A 77 -12.39 4.93 4.79
N LEU A 78 -12.98 3.77 5.13
CA LEU A 78 -13.09 2.62 4.23
C LEU A 78 -13.96 2.95 3.01
N LYS A 79 -15.04 3.69 3.19
CA LYS A 79 -15.94 4.16 2.12
C LYS A 79 -15.43 5.41 1.41
N GLU A 80 -14.28 5.96 1.81
CA GLU A 80 -13.69 7.21 1.28
C GLU A 80 -14.64 8.40 1.32
N VAL A 81 -15.45 8.51 2.38
CA VAL A 81 -16.38 9.61 2.60
C VAL A 81 -16.07 10.33 3.91
N LYS A 82 -16.47 11.60 4.00
CA LYS A 82 -16.29 12.38 5.23
C LYS A 82 -17.25 11.91 6.31
N PHE A 83 -16.76 11.83 7.53
CA PHE A 83 -17.53 11.60 8.73
C PHE A 83 -17.92 12.93 9.37
N ASP A 84 -19.22 13.17 9.56
CA ASP A 84 -19.74 14.31 10.31
C ASP A 84 -19.76 13.93 11.81
N ARG A 85 -18.79 14.44 12.56
CA ARG A 85 -18.65 14.16 13.99
C ARG A 85 -19.79 14.70 14.85
N ILE A 86 -20.45 15.79 14.41
CA ILE A 86 -21.53 16.42 15.15
C ILE A 86 -22.82 15.60 14.99
N ARG A 87 -23.11 15.22 13.75
CA ARG A 87 -24.32 14.46 13.42
C ARG A 87 -24.15 12.95 13.57
N GLN A 88 -22.92 12.47 13.83
CA GLN A 88 -22.58 11.04 13.88
C GLN A 88 -23.06 10.29 12.63
N THR A 89 -22.83 10.86 11.44
CA THR A 89 -23.29 10.30 10.17
C THR A 89 -22.20 10.34 9.10
N LEU A 90 -22.30 9.42 8.14
CA LEU A 90 -21.48 9.45 6.93
C LEU A 90 -22.05 10.49 5.96
N THR A 91 -21.18 11.23 5.32
CA THR A 91 -21.58 12.21 4.29
C THR A 91 -21.34 11.64 2.90
N LYS A 92 -21.94 12.27 1.86
CA LYS A 92 -21.63 11.93 0.46
C LYS A 92 -20.37 12.65 -0.07
N LYS A 93 -19.71 13.47 0.76
CA LYS A 93 -18.50 14.19 0.33
C LYS A 93 -17.30 13.25 0.35
N PRO A 94 -16.50 13.19 -0.72
CA PRO A 94 -15.31 12.33 -0.74
C PRO A 94 -14.26 12.80 0.27
N GLN A 95 -13.53 11.85 0.82
CA GLN A 95 -12.36 12.09 1.66
C GLN A 95 -11.28 11.13 1.27
N PHE A 96 -10.14 11.66 0.86
CA PHE A 96 -8.96 10.86 0.55
C PHE A 96 -7.92 11.04 1.64
N LEU A 97 -7.30 9.94 2.03
CA LEU A 97 -6.16 9.93 2.94
C LEU A 97 -4.86 10.08 2.14
N GLY A 98 -3.83 10.65 2.73
CA GLY A 98 -2.50 10.60 2.17
C GLY A 98 -1.96 9.16 2.15
N PHE A 99 -0.99 8.86 1.28
CA PHE A 99 -0.46 7.49 1.09
C PHE A 99 -0.05 6.81 2.40
N LYS A 100 0.71 7.51 3.25
CA LYS A 100 1.14 7.01 4.57
C LYS A 100 -0.05 6.59 5.46
N GLU A 101 -1.09 7.41 5.48
CA GLU A 101 -2.29 7.15 6.29
C GLU A 101 -3.11 6.02 5.68
N THR A 102 -3.24 5.98 4.35
CA THR A 102 -3.91 4.91 3.62
C THR A 102 -3.25 3.57 3.91
N LEU A 103 -1.91 3.49 3.82
CA LEU A 103 -1.16 2.26 4.12
C LEU A 103 -1.45 1.76 5.54
N LYS A 104 -1.21 2.62 6.55
CA LYS A 104 -1.46 2.24 7.95
C LYS A 104 -2.90 1.83 8.20
N PHE A 105 -3.83 2.59 7.65
CA PHE A 105 -5.26 2.37 7.88
C PHE A 105 -5.73 1.08 7.20
N SER A 106 -5.41 0.86 5.92
CA SER A 106 -5.83 -0.34 5.18
C SER A 106 -5.24 -1.62 5.79
N CYS A 107 -3.95 -1.63 6.14
CA CYS A 107 -3.34 -2.79 6.80
C CYS A 107 -3.94 -3.06 8.18
N LYS A 108 -4.24 -2.03 8.98
CA LYS A 108 -4.90 -2.20 10.29
C LYS A 108 -6.34 -2.68 10.14
N SER A 109 -7.05 -2.20 9.13
CA SER A 109 -8.43 -2.61 8.87
C SER A 109 -8.51 -4.09 8.47
N ILE A 110 -7.65 -4.54 7.57
CA ILE A 110 -7.62 -5.95 7.19
C ILE A 110 -7.11 -6.85 8.33
N ALA A 111 -6.14 -6.40 9.13
CA ALA A 111 -5.73 -7.12 10.33
C ALA A 111 -6.90 -7.33 11.29
N LYS A 112 -7.70 -6.29 11.52
CA LYS A 112 -8.91 -6.33 12.35
C LYS A 112 -9.93 -7.31 11.78
N ALA A 113 -10.19 -7.27 10.47
CA ALA A 113 -11.11 -8.17 9.79
C ALA A 113 -10.67 -9.64 9.87
N ARG A 114 -9.36 -9.91 9.82
CA ARG A 114 -8.79 -11.26 9.91
C ARG A 114 -8.44 -11.70 11.33
N GLY A 115 -8.80 -10.93 12.36
CA GLY A 115 -8.50 -11.26 13.77
C GLY A 115 -7.00 -11.18 14.13
N VAL A 116 -6.19 -10.50 13.32
CA VAL A 116 -4.77 -10.24 13.58
C VAL A 116 -4.64 -8.97 14.44
N ASN A 117 -3.73 -8.97 15.40
CA ASN A 117 -3.50 -7.79 16.23
C ASN A 117 -2.91 -6.63 15.39
N PRO A 118 -3.62 -5.50 15.17
CA PRO A 118 -3.11 -4.40 14.35
C PRO A 118 -1.84 -3.71 14.90
N LYS A 119 -1.55 -3.91 16.20
CA LYS A 119 -0.35 -3.34 16.84
C LYS A 119 0.94 -4.11 16.48
N SER A 120 0.81 -5.35 16.00
CA SER A 120 1.97 -6.16 15.59
C SER A 120 2.57 -5.76 14.24
N LEU A 121 1.88 -4.94 13.44
CA LEU A 121 2.25 -4.65 12.05
C LEU A 121 3.48 -3.74 11.86
N GLY A 122 4.26 -3.44 12.89
CA GLY A 122 5.59 -2.83 12.77
C GLY A 122 5.66 -1.44 12.09
N PHE A 123 4.57 -0.64 12.12
CA PHE A 123 4.55 0.72 11.54
C PHE A 123 5.29 1.75 12.39
N GLN A 124 6.48 1.39 12.87
CA GLN A 124 7.38 2.24 13.67
C GLN A 124 8.82 1.74 13.55
N GLY A 125 9.79 2.57 13.93
CA GLY A 125 11.20 2.22 13.91
C GLY A 125 11.85 2.41 12.53
N VAL A 126 13.11 1.96 12.43
CA VAL A 126 14.00 2.25 11.30
C VAL A 126 13.44 1.75 9.96
N GLU A 127 12.85 0.56 9.93
CA GLU A 127 12.33 -0.01 8.67
C GLU A 127 11.09 0.73 8.17
N TRP A 128 10.25 1.19 9.10
CA TRP A 128 9.16 2.09 8.74
C TRP A 128 9.66 3.43 8.19
N ASP A 129 10.71 4.00 8.79
CA ASP A 129 11.31 5.25 8.31
C ASP A 129 11.96 5.06 6.94
N ASN A 130 12.61 3.90 6.68
CA ASN A 130 13.09 3.51 5.36
C ASN A 130 11.96 3.42 4.32
N PHE A 131 10.81 2.87 4.70
CA PHE A 131 9.64 2.84 3.81
C PHE A 131 9.13 4.24 3.49
N LEU A 132 9.12 5.16 4.45
CA LEU A 132 8.74 6.55 4.21
C LEU A 132 9.77 7.27 3.32
N ALA A 133 11.05 6.99 3.49
CA ALA A 133 12.09 7.50 2.60
C ALA A 133 11.92 6.97 1.17
N ALA A 134 11.61 5.68 1.00
CA ALA A 134 11.30 5.09 -0.30
C ALA A 134 10.08 5.76 -0.96
N ASN A 135 9.03 6.07 -0.19
CA ASN A 135 7.87 6.81 -0.71
C ASN A 135 8.26 8.23 -1.18
N ASN A 136 9.13 8.93 -0.46
CA ASN A 136 9.62 10.24 -0.89
C ASN A 136 10.42 10.15 -2.19
N ILE A 137 11.22 9.09 -2.38
CA ILE A 137 11.93 8.84 -3.64
C ILE A 137 10.91 8.64 -4.77
N ARG A 138 9.86 7.85 -4.55
CA ARG A 138 8.78 7.66 -5.55
C ARG A 138 8.11 8.99 -5.91
N ASP A 139 7.81 9.82 -4.93
CA ASP A 139 7.18 11.12 -5.18
C ASP A 139 8.08 12.04 -6.01
N GLN A 140 9.39 12.05 -5.76
CA GLN A 140 10.37 12.80 -6.55
C GLN A 140 10.39 12.34 -8.02
N ILE A 141 10.47 11.04 -8.28
CA ILE A 141 10.50 10.51 -9.67
C ILE A 141 9.16 10.58 -10.38
N THR A 142 8.06 10.70 -9.65
CA THR A 142 6.71 10.80 -10.22
C THR A 142 6.35 12.25 -10.55
N HIS A 143 6.84 13.19 -9.74
CA HIS A 143 6.61 14.63 -9.86
C HIS A 143 7.93 15.41 -9.84
N PRO A 144 8.85 15.15 -10.81
CA PRO A 144 10.17 15.72 -10.79
C PRO A 144 10.11 17.24 -10.94
N LYS A 145 10.89 17.96 -10.15
CA LYS A 145 11.06 19.41 -10.22
C LYS A 145 12.42 19.79 -10.80
N THR A 146 13.37 18.87 -10.73
CA THR A 146 14.73 19.02 -11.22
C THR A 146 15.20 17.76 -11.94
N LEU A 147 16.29 17.84 -12.71
CA LEU A 147 16.90 16.65 -13.32
C LEU A 147 17.46 15.69 -12.25
N ASP A 148 17.89 16.20 -11.10
CA ASP A 148 18.42 15.39 -10.00
C ASP A 148 17.33 14.51 -9.36
N ASP A 149 16.06 14.92 -9.44
CA ASP A 149 14.94 14.09 -8.98
C ASP A 149 14.80 12.79 -9.78
N LEU A 150 15.26 12.79 -11.04
CA LEU A 150 15.25 11.62 -11.91
C LEU A 150 16.50 10.74 -11.78
N GLN A 151 17.53 11.21 -11.06
CA GLN A 151 18.74 10.42 -10.82
C GLN A 151 18.55 9.53 -9.58
N ILE A 152 18.55 8.23 -9.83
CA ILE A 152 18.42 7.22 -8.81
C ILE A 152 19.79 6.57 -8.65
N GLY A 153 20.53 6.98 -7.64
CA GLY A 153 21.78 6.31 -7.28
C GLY A 153 21.53 5.00 -6.54
N ASN A 154 22.58 4.19 -6.40
CA ASN A 154 22.52 2.91 -5.69
C ASN A 154 21.90 3.04 -4.28
N ASP A 155 22.22 4.12 -3.57
CA ASP A 155 21.71 4.37 -2.22
C ASP A 155 20.18 4.50 -2.17
N LYS A 156 19.59 5.27 -3.11
CA LYS A 156 18.14 5.42 -3.21
C LYS A 156 17.47 4.10 -3.57
N LEU A 157 18.05 3.35 -4.49
CA LEU A 157 17.52 2.05 -4.91
C LEU A 157 17.56 1.05 -3.74
N GLU A 158 18.64 1.03 -2.95
CA GLU A 158 18.76 0.15 -1.79
C GLU A 158 17.68 0.44 -0.74
N ILE A 159 17.38 1.73 -0.47
CA ILE A 159 16.28 2.13 0.41
C ILE A 159 14.94 1.52 -0.06
N VAL A 160 14.65 1.57 -1.36
CA VAL A 160 13.42 1.01 -1.92
C VAL A 160 13.38 -0.52 -1.82
N ILE A 161 14.50 -1.19 -2.07
CA ILE A 161 14.60 -2.65 -1.94
C ILE A 161 14.37 -3.07 -0.49
N ARG A 162 14.98 -2.39 0.49
CA ARG A 162 14.73 -2.63 1.93
C ARG A 162 13.28 -2.41 2.30
N ALA A 163 12.66 -1.34 1.81
CA ALA A 163 11.24 -1.06 2.01
C ALA A 163 10.34 -2.18 1.47
N LYS A 164 10.64 -2.73 0.28
CA LYS A 164 9.94 -3.91 -0.28
C LYS A 164 10.07 -5.13 0.63
N VAL A 165 11.29 -5.45 1.06
CA VAL A 165 11.57 -6.61 1.92
C VAL A 165 10.83 -6.50 3.24
N TRP A 166 10.89 -5.32 3.88
CA TRP A 166 10.17 -5.06 5.12
C TRP A 166 8.65 -5.20 4.95
N LEU A 167 8.07 -4.56 3.93
CA LEU A 167 6.63 -4.64 3.69
C LEU A 167 6.18 -6.09 3.50
N LYS A 168 6.91 -6.88 2.69
CA LYS A 168 6.59 -8.28 2.44
C LYS A 168 6.68 -9.13 3.69
N ASN A 169 7.79 -9.03 4.43
CA ASN A 169 8.09 -9.95 5.52
C ASN A 169 7.45 -9.55 6.86
N GLU A 170 7.41 -8.24 7.17
CA GLU A 170 6.96 -7.77 8.48
C GLU A 170 5.49 -7.31 8.49
N VAL A 171 4.92 -7.00 7.32
CA VAL A 171 3.53 -6.54 7.24
C VAL A 171 2.66 -7.57 6.55
N LEU A 172 2.93 -7.87 5.26
CA LEU A 172 2.03 -8.72 4.47
C LEU A 172 1.99 -10.17 4.97
N GLN A 173 3.13 -10.75 5.38
CA GLN A 173 3.13 -12.13 5.93
C GLN A 173 2.31 -12.29 7.21
N GLN A 174 2.17 -11.23 8.01
CA GLN A 174 1.31 -11.28 9.19
C GLN A 174 -0.18 -11.22 8.84
N LEU A 175 -0.49 -10.64 7.68
CA LEU A 175 -1.87 -10.48 7.20
C LEU A 175 -2.38 -11.71 6.43
N VAL A 176 -1.50 -12.56 5.92
CA VAL A 176 -1.85 -13.74 5.09
C VAL A 176 -2.05 -15.00 5.93
N LYS A 177 -1.83 -14.93 7.25
CA LYS A 177 -2.11 -16.04 8.17
C LYS A 177 -3.59 -16.19 8.42
#